data_f511a6793a3c68b3d5f33a2242f63f62
#
_entry.id   f511a6793a3c68b3d5f33a2242f63f62
#
_cell.length_a   1.000
_cell.length_b   1.000
_cell.length_c   1.000
_cell.angle_alpha   90.00
_cell.angle_beta   90.00
_cell.angle_gamma   90.00
#
_symmetry.space_group_name_H-M   'P 1'
#
loop_
_entity.id
_entity.type
_entity.pdbx_description
1 polymer ?
#
loop_
_entity_poly.entity_id
_entity_poly.type
_entity_poly.pdbx_seq_one_letter_code
_entity_poly.pdbx_strand_id
1 'polypeptide(L)'
;GELKRASPSLGNFVNEEINLSNIAQVYEECGVSCLSILTDEKYFKGSINDLIEIRKISTLPILRKDFIVDEYQIYESKLVGASCILIILAMLDQKKADKLEAVAQNIGLDVIIEIHNKEELERAVNMKSQLIGINNRNLNNFETRIETTIELSNYIGDLNKIFISESGFHSHSAVSKIISLTGINNFLIGEYLM
;
A
#
# COMPACT_ATOMS: atom_id res chain seq x y z
N GLY A 1 -3.73 -0.25 8.37
CA GLY A 1 -3.52 1.13 8.83
C GLY A 1 -2.24 1.72 8.28
N GLU A 2 -2.32 2.87 7.60
CA GLU A 2 -1.14 3.52 7.02
C GLU A 2 -0.66 4.67 7.91
N LEU A 3 0.64 4.70 8.17
CA LEU A 3 1.33 5.73 8.96
C LEU A 3 2.18 6.62 8.02
N LYS A 4 1.89 7.93 8.03
CA LYS A 4 2.60 8.93 7.22
C LYS A 4 2.49 10.32 7.84
N ARG A 5 3.45 11.21 7.57
CA ARG A 5 3.46 12.59 8.09
C ARG A 5 2.95 13.61 7.09
N ALA A 6 3.02 13.28 5.81
CA ALA A 6 2.64 14.18 4.72
C ALA A 6 2.12 13.38 3.52
N SER A 7 1.45 14.07 2.61
CA SER A 7 1.18 13.56 1.26
C SER A 7 1.27 14.69 0.24
N PRO A 8 1.57 14.38 -1.03
CA PRO A 8 1.61 15.40 -2.09
C PRO A 8 0.29 16.16 -2.27
N SER A 9 -0.85 15.53 -1.94
CA SER A 9 -2.19 16.12 -2.09
C SER A 9 -2.61 17.05 -0.96
N LEU A 10 -2.15 16.81 0.28
CA LEU A 10 -2.58 17.54 1.47
C LEU A 10 -1.44 18.32 2.15
N GLY A 11 -0.21 18.15 1.68
CA GLY A 11 0.96 18.69 2.37
C GLY A 11 1.20 18.00 3.71
N ASN A 12 1.69 18.75 4.68
CA ASN A 12 1.88 18.27 6.06
C ASN A 12 0.53 18.29 6.77
N PHE A 13 0.07 17.18 7.27
CA PHE A 13 -1.16 17.10 8.07
C PHE A 13 -0.91 16.62 9.49
N VAL A 14 0.35 16.44 9.81
CA VAL A 14 0.76 16.03 11.16
C VAL A 14 1.81 17.01 11.66
N ASN A 15 1.67 17.49 12.89
CA ASN A 15 2.71 18.28 13.56
C ASN A 15 3.99 17.42 13.72
N GLU A 16 5.16 18.05 13.68
CA GLU A 16 6.46 17.37 13.79
C GLU A 16 6.63 16.52 15.06
N GLU A 17 5.77 16.72 16.06
CA GLU A 17 5.77 16.02 17.36
C GLU A 17 5.01 14.69 17.36
N ILE A 18 4.34 14.29 16.25
CA ILE A 18 3.59 13.03 16.25
C ILE A 18 4.51 11.82 16.29
N ASN A 19 4.33 11.05 17.35
CA ASN A 19 5.00 9.77 17.54
C ASN A 19 4.24 8.66 16.79
N LEU A 20 4.75 8.26 15.62
CA LEU A 20 4.16 7.20 14.80
C LEU A 20 4.08 5.85 15.54
N SER A 21 4.96 5.59 16.50
CA SER A 21 4.93 4.39 17.32
C SER A 21 3.67 4.33 18.19
N ASN A 22 3.25 5.46 18.75
CA ASN A 22 1.99 5.51 19.53
C ASN A 22 0.77 5.23 18.62
N ILE A 23 0.76 5.79 17.40
CA ILE A 23 -0.32 5.54 16.45
C ILE A 23 -0.34 4.06 16.04
N ALA A 24 0.82 3.46 15.78
CA ALA A 24 0.92 2.05 15.46
C ALA A 24 0.34 1.15 16.57
N GLN A 25 0.58 1.48 17.84
CA GLN A 25 0.00 0.78 18.98
C GLN A 25 -1.53 0.91 19.01
N VAL A 26 -2.05 2.13 18.82
CA VAL A 26 -3.50 2.37 18.75
C VAL A 26 -4.12 1.57 17.59
N TYR A 27 -3.48 1.51 16.42
CA TYR A 27 -3.96 0.71 15.30
C TYR A 27 -4.02 -0.79 15.65
N GLU A 28 -2.97 -1.30 16.31
CA GLU A 28 -2.92 -2.71 16.75
C GLU A 28 -4.02 -3.01 17.77
N GLU A 29 -4.23 -2.13 18.77
CA GLU A 29 -5.30 -2.24 19.77
C GLU A 29 -6.71 -2.17 19.14
N CYS A 30 -6.87 -1.39 18.08
CA CYS A 30 -8.11 -1.29 17.31
C CYS A 30 -8.34 -2.47 16.34
N GLY A 31 -7.42 -3.43 16.25
CA GLY A 31 -7.57 -4.64 15.44
C GLY A 31 -7.20 -4.46 13.97
N VAL A 32 -6.33 -3.52 13.63
CA VAL A 32 -5.75 -3.42 12.29
C VAL A 32 -4.95 -4.68 11.99
N SER A 33 -5.16 -5.26 10.81
CA SER A 33 -4.51 -6.53 10.43
C SER A 33 -3.06 -6.38 10.01
N CYS A 34 -2.69 -5.23 9.44
CA CYS A 34 -1.35 -4.94 8.92
C CYS A 34 -1.05 -3.44 9.06
N LEU A 35 0.23 -3.10 9.17
CA LEU A 35 0.69 -1.71 9.17
C LEU A 35 1.32 -1.38 7.82
N SER A 36 1.01 -0.21 7.26
CA SER A 36 1.68 0.36 6.09
C SER A 36 2.50 1.56 6.53
N ILE A 37 3.82 1.53 6.28
CA ILE A 37 4.73 2.57 6.75
C ILE A 37 5.38 3.23 5.55
N LEU A 38 5.12 4.54 5.37
CA LEU A 38 5.78 5.34 4.36
C LEU A 38 7.24 5.53 4.73
N THR A 39 8.15 5.16 3.81
CA THR A 39 9.60 5.33 4.00
C THR A 39 10.20 6.32 3.02
N ASP A 40 9.44 6.83 2.04
CA ASP A 40 9.88 7.92 1.17
C ASP A 40 9.98 9.25 1.94
N GLU A 41 11.19 9.84 1.93
CA GLU A 41 11.49 11.09 2.64
C GLU A 41 10.97 12.31 1.89
N LYS A 42 11.07 12.29 0.57
CA LYS A 42 10.86 13.46 -0.28
C LYS A 42 9.40 13.90 -0.32
N TYR A 43 8.48 12.96 -0.55
CA TYR A 43 7.07 13.25 -0.80
C TYR A 43 6.18 13.02 0.41
N PHE A 44 6.57 12.07 1.27
CA PHE A 44 5.74 11.65 2.40
C PHE A 44 6.35 11.96 3.77
N LYS A 45 7.57 12.52 3.80
CA LYS A 45 8.34 12.77 5.04
C LYS A 45 8.46 11.52 5.92
N GLY A 46 8.49 10.36 5.26
CA GLY A 46 8.72 9.08 5.89
C GLY A 46 10.20 8.83 6.14
N SER A 47 10.49 7.73 6.81
CA SER A 47 11.87 7.29 7.04
C SER A 47 11.91 5.79 7.20
N ILE A 48 13.00 5.18 6.76
CA ILE A 48 13.25 3.77 7.04
C ILE A 48 13.40 3.51 8.54
N ASN A 49 13.85 4.52 9.31
CA ASN A 49 13.92 4.46 10.76
C ASN A 49 12.54 4.33 11.40
N ASP A 50 11.48 4.93 10.83
CA ASP A 50 10.13 4.75 11.34
C ASP A 50 9.71 3.28 11.27
N LEU A 51 10.04 2.58 10.18
CA LEU A 51 9.77 1.15 10.05
C LEU A 51 10.55 0.33 11.09
N ILE A 52 11.83 0.63 11.27
CA ILE A 52 12.69 -0.04 12.25
C ILE A 52 12.13 0.12 13.68
N GLU A 53 11.74 1.34 14.06
CA GLU A 53 11.21 1.61 15.39
C GLU A 53 9.84 0.93 15.61
N ILE A 54 8.96 0.98 14.62
CA ILE A 54 7.65 0.32 14.70
C ILE A 54 7.82 -1.20 14.75
N ARG A 55 8.76 -1.78 14.00
CA ARG A 55 9.03 -3.22 14.04
C ARG A 55 9.45 -3.72 15.42
N LYS A 56 10.10 -2.88 16.24
CA LYS A 56 10.50 -3.26 17.62
C LYS A 56 9.32 -3.43 18.57
N ILE A 57 8.20 -2.75 18.30
CA ILE A 57 7.05 -2.67 19.21
C ILE A 57 5.80 -3.38 18.69
N SER A 58 5.70 -3.68 17.41
CA SER A 58 4.55 -4.36 16.81
C SER A 58 4.93 -5.71 16.22
N THR A 59 4.06 -6.69 16.36
CA THR A 59 4.18 -8.02 15.73
C THR A 59 3.40 -8.14 14.43
N LEU A 60 2.58 -7.14 14.10
CA LEU A 60 1.79 -7.14 12.87
C LEU A 60 2.68 -7.19 11.61
N PRO A 61 2.18 -7.77 10.50
CA PRO A 61 2.85 -7.62 9.22
C PRO A 61 3.01 -6.16 8.83
N ILE A 62 4.19 -5.79 8.33
CA ILE A 62 4.52 -4.43 7.92
C ILE A 62 4.75 -4.38 6.41
N LEU A 63 3.98 -3.54 5.73
CA LEU A 63 4.24 -3.12 4.36
C LEU A 63 5.21 -1.93 4.39
N ARG A 64 6.37 -2.06 3.74
CA ARG A 64 7.17 -0.89 3.36
C ARG A 64 6.51 -0.21 2.17
N LYS A 65 5.90 0.95 2.41
CA LYS A 65 5.25 1.77 1.38
C LYS A 65 6.28 2.76 0.85
N ASP A 66 6.85 2.44 -0.30
CA ASP A 66 7.93 3.19 -0.93
C ASP A 66 7.91 2.96 -2.45
N PHE A 67 8.65 3.77 -3.19
CA PHE A 67 8.87 3.61 -4.63
C PHE A 67 10.01 2.61 -4.88
N ILE A 68 9.67 1.32 -4.95
CA ILE A 68 10.64 0.24 -5.16
C ILE A 68 10.98 0.13 -6.65
N VAL A 69 12.20 0.52 -7.00
CA VAL A 69 12.71 0.52 -8.37
C VAL A 69 14.03 -0.24 -8.53
N ASP A 70 14.63 -0.68 -7.44
CA ASP A 70 15.90 -1.40 -7.45
C ASP A 70 15.88 -2.59 -6.46
N GLU A 71 16.58 -3.66 -6.80
CA GLU A 71 16.70 -4.86 -5.97
C GLU A 71 17.31 -4.57 -4.60
N TYR A 72 18.23 -3.60 -4.50
CA TYR A 72 18.80 -3.18 -3.24
C TYR A 72 17.73 -2.81 -2.21
N GLN A 73 16.68 -2.07 -2.64
CA GLN A 73 15.59 -1.66 -1.75
C GLN A 73 14.82 -2.88 -1.20
N ILE A 74 14.77 -3.99 -1.95
CA ILE A 74 14.10 -5.21 -1.52
C ILE A 74 14.90 -5.91 -0.42
N TYR A 75 16.21 -6.06 -0.59
CA TYR A 75 17.08 -6.62 0.45
C TYR A 75 17.08 -5.74 1.70
N GLU A 76 17.14 -4.42 1.52
CA GLU A 76 17.04 -3.46 2.61
C GLU A 76 15.71 -3.61 3.36
N SER A 77 14.58 -3.74 2.64
CA SER A 77 13.25 -3.95 3.25
C SER A 77 13.22 -5.18 4.15
N LYS A 78 13.80 -6.30 3.68
CA LYS A 78 13.89 -7.52 4.48
C LYS A 78 14.74 -7.32 5.72
N LEU A 79 15.89 -6.66 5.58
CA LEU A 79 16.83 -6.41 6.67
C LEU A 79 16.23 -5.57 7.79
N VAL A 80 15.42 -4.55 7.43
CA VAL A 80 14.77 -3.66 8.42
C VAL A 80 13.47 -4.22 9.00
N GLY A 81 13.06 -5.42 8.57
CA GLY A 81 11.93 -6.14 9.16
C GLY A 81 10.57 -5.92 8.49
N ALA A 82 10.55 -5.45 7.24
CA ALA A 82 9.32 -5.47 6.45
C ALA A 82 8.86 -6.92 6.20
N SER A 83 7.56 -7.12 6.13
CA SER A 83 6.92 -8.39 5.74
C SER A 83 6.50 -8.35 4.27
N CYS A 84 6.22 -7.16 3.76
CA CYS A 84 5.70 -6.92 2.42
C CYS A 84 6.32 -5.66 1.82
N ILE A 85 6.42 -5.62 0.49
CA ILE A 85 6.80 -4.43 -0.28
C ILE A 85 5.74 -4.07 -1.30
N LEU A 86 5.84 -2.86 -1.85
CA LEU A 86 4.98 -2.35 -2.91
C LEU A 86 5.71 -2.35 -4.26
N ILE A 87 5.06 -2.88 -5.31
CA ILE A 87 5.50 -2.73 -6.69
C ILE A 87 4.41 -1.99 -7.46
N ILE A 88 4.74 -0.79 -7.97
CA ILE A 88 3.80 0.11 -8.66
C ILE A 88 3.95 -0.08 -10.17
N LEU A 89 2.95 -0.67 -10.83
CA LEU A 89 3.04 -0.99 -12.26
C LEU A 89 3.06 0.24 -13.17
N ALA A 90 2.50 1.37 -12.72
CA ALA A 90 2.58 2.64 -13.44
C ALA A 90 4.02 3.15 -13.61
N MET A 91 4.96 2.71 -12.76
CA MET A 91 6.35 3.18 -12.74
C MET A 91 7.33 2.22 -13.42
N LEU A 92 6.91 1.02 -13.75
CA LEU A 92 7.80 -0.07 -14.16
C LEU A 92 7.29 -0.74 -15.44
N ASP A 93 8.21 -1.09 -16.31
CA ASP A 93 7.90 -2.05 -17.37
C ASP A 93 7.71 -3.46 -16.77
N GLN A 94 7.10 -4.37 -17.56
CA GLN A 94 6.77 -5.71 -17.09
C GLN A 94 8.00 -6.49 -16.64
N LYS A 95 9.06 -6.45 -17.44
CA LYS A 95 10.29 -7.21 -17.17
C LYS A 95 10.93 -6.79 -15.84
N LYS A 96 10.91 -5.50 -15.54
CA LYS A 96 11.44 -4.97 -14.29
C LYS A 96 10.55 -5.35 -13.10
N ALA A 97 9.23 -5.22 -13.26
CA ALA A 97 8.26 -5.61 -12.24
C ALA A 97 8.38 -7.10 -11.88
N ASP A 98 8.40 -7.99 -12.88
CA ASP A 98 8.57 -9.43 -12.69
C ASP A 98 9.89 -9.77 -11.97
N LYS A 99 10.97 -9.08 -12.33
CA LYS A 99 12.27 -9.27 -11.70
C LYS A 99 12.25 -8.89 -10.22
N LEU A 100 11.70 -7.72 -9.90
CA LEU A 100 11.59 -7.25 -8.52
C LEU A 100 10.69 -8.16 -7.69
N GLU A 101 9.54 -8.58 -8.23
CA GLU A 101 8.66 -9.55 -7.58
C GLU A 101 9.39 -10.85 -7.25
N ALA A 102 10.12 -11.41 -8.24
CA ALA A 102 10.86 -12.66 -8.05
C ALA A 102 11.93 -12.54 -6.96
N VAL A 103 12.67 -11.43 -6.91
CA VAL A 103 13.66 -11.17 -5.86
C VAL A 103 13.00 -11.12 -4.48
N ALA A 104 11.89 -10.39 -4.35
CA ALA A 104 11.16 -10.26 -3.08
C ALA A 104 10.67 -11.63 -2.57
N GLN A 105 10.02 -12.40 -3.43
CA GLN A 105 9.52 -13.74 -3.09
C GLN A 105 10.64 -14.71 -2.71
N ASN A 106 11.77 -14.67 -3.40
CA ASN A 106 12.92 -15.55 -3.12
C ASN A 106 13.51 -15.33 -1.72
N ILE A 107 13.38 -14.12 -1.16
CA ILE A 107 13.85 -13.83 0.20
C ILE A 107 12.71 -13.83 1.23
N GLY A 108 11.52 -14.28 0.84
CA GLY A 108 10.35 -14.43 1.72
C GLY A 108 9.73 -13.09 2.12
N LEU A 109 9.60 -12.17 1.17
CA LEU A 109 8.74 -10.99 1.28
C LEU A 109 7.49 -11.20 0.44
N ASP A 110 6.33 -10.83 0.98
CA ASP A 110 5.13 -10.64 0.19
C ASP A 110 5.23 -9.38 -0.67
N VAL A 111 4.41 -9.31 -1.70
CA VAL A 111 4.39 -8.18 -2.63
C VAL A 111 2.95 -7.74 -2.86
N ILE A 112 2.66 -6.45 -2.70
CA ILE A 112 1.44 -5.84 -3.23
C ILE A 112 1.78 -5.26 -4.60
N ILE A 113 1.04 -5.68 -5.64
CA ILE A 113 1.13 -5.10 -6.98
C ILE A 113 0.10 -3.97 -7.07
N GLU A 114 0.57 -2.73 -7.07
CA GLU A 114 -0.30 -1.55 -7.15
C GLU A 114 -0.65 -1.23 -8.60
N ILE A 115 -1.95 -1.00 -8.85
CA ILE A 115 -2.54 -0.70 -10.16
C ILE A 115 -3.49 0.48 -10.09
N HIS A 116 -3.68 1.19 -11.24
CA HIS A 116 -4.54 2.37 -11.36
C HIS A 116 -5.54 2.28 -12.52
N ASN A 117 -5.38 1.33 -13.42
CA ASN A 117 -6.19 1.19 -14.63
C ASN A 117 -6.28 -0.26 -15.09
N LYS A 118 -7.07 -0.50 -16.16
CA LYS A 118 -7.33 -1.82 -16.70
C LYS A 118 -6.07 -2.46 -17.31
N GLU A 119 -5.26 -1.69 -18.00
CA GLU A 119 -4.01 -2.17 -18.63
C GLU A 119 -3.04 -2.70 -17.56
N GLU A 120 -2.94 -2.01 -16.44
CA GLU A 120 -2.13 -2.46 -15.30
C GLU A 120 -2.75 -3.68 -14.61
N LEU A 121 -4.08 -3.77 -14.52
CA LEU A 121 -4.76 -4.96 -14.01
C LEU A 121 -4.44 -6.20 -14.86
N GLU A 122 -4.52 -6.09 -16.20
CA GLU A 122 -4.19 -7.17 -17.13
C GLU A 122 -2.73 -7.65 -16.98
N ARG A 123 -1.83 -6.76 -16.62
CA ARG A 123 -0.43 -7.08 -16.27
C ARG A 123 -0.34 -7.78 -14.92
N ALA A 124 -0.98 -7.22 -13.89
CA ALA A 124 -0.90 -7.68 -12.51
C ALA A 124 -1.46 -9.11 -12.32
N VAL A 125 -2.54 -9.47 -13.00
CA VAL A 125 -3.17 -10.79 -12.86
C VAL A 125 -2.27 -11.93 -13.33
N ASN A 126 -1.31 -11.65 -14.21
CA ASN A 126 -0.33 -12.62 -14.70
C ASN A 126 0.91 -12.72 -13.80
N MET A 127 1.09 -11.83 -12.84
CA MET A 127 2.18 -11.88 -11.86
C MET A 127 1.88 -12.92 -10.78
N LYS A 128 2.91 -13.36 -10.06
CA LYS A 128 2.81 -14.44 -9.05
C LYS A 128 2.15 -13.98 -7.75
N SER A 129 2.30 -12.71 -7.39
CA SER A 129 1.71 -12.17 -6.15
C SER A 129 0.21 -12.39 -6.09
N GLN A 130 -0.27 -12.75 -4.90
CA GLN A 130 -1.70 -12.88 -4.63
C GLN A 130 -2.35 -11.53 -4.27
N LEU A 131 -1.56 -10.52 -3.92
CA LEU A 131 -2.04 -9.22 -3.42
C LEU A 131 -2.00 -8.19 -4.55
N ILE A 132 -3.16 -7.62 -4.87
CA ILE A 132 -3.29 -6.53 -5.85
C ILE A 132 -3.94 -5.33 -5.16
N GLY A 133 -3.21 -4.21 -5.13
CA GLY A 133 -3.68 -2.94 -4.61
C GLY A 133 -4.30 -2.10 -5.73
N ILE A 134 -5.57 -1.74 -5.62
CA ILE A 134 -6.22 -0.79 -6.52
C ILE A 134 -6.11 0.60 -5.90
N ASN A 135 -5.22 1.43 -6.42
CA ASN A 135 -5.05 2.78 -5.93
C ASN A 135 -6.03 3.74 -6.61
N ASN A 136 -6.97 4.27 -5.82
CA ASN A 136 -7.97 5.25 -6.27
C ASN A 136 -7.37 6.63 -6.55
N ARG A 137 -6.10 6.87 -6.20
CA ARG A 137 -5.39 8.13 -6.45
C ARG A 137 -4.62 8.05 -7.76
N ASN A 138 -4.90 8.95 -8.66
CA ASN A 138 -4.13 9.10 -9.89
C ASN A 138 -2.76 9.75 -9.57
N LEU A 139 -1.67 9.09 -9.98
CA LEU A 139 -0.31 9.55 -9.67
C LEU A 139 0.12 10.79 -10.46
N ASN A 140 -0.61 11.16 -11.53
CA ASN A 140 -0.24 12.31 -12.37
C ASN A 140 -0.85 13.64 -11.87
N ASN A 141 -2.12 13.59 -11.40
CA ASN A 141 -2.85 14.80 -10.97
C ASN A 141 -3.27 14.77 -9.50
N PHE A 142 -2.98 13.68 -8.77
CA PHE A 142 -3.34 13.40 -7.39
C PHE A 142 -4.85 13.39 -7.09
N GLU A 143 -5.68 13.42 -8.12
CA GLU A 143 -7.13 13.27 -7.97
C GLU A 143 -7.46 11.87 -7.46
N THR A 144 -8.39 11.79 -6.51
CA THR A 144 -8.79 10.54 -5.88
C THR A 144 -10.25 10.23 -6.19
N ARG A 145 -10.51 9.05 -6.77
CA ARG A 145 -11.84 8.59 -7.19
C ARG A 145 -12.04 7.14 -6.77
N ILE A 146 -12.90 6.88 -5.79
CA ILE A 146 -13.23 5.50 -5.36
C ILE A 146 -13.92 4.71 -6.48
N GLU A 147 -14.44 5.38 -7.50
CA GLU A 147 -14.98 4.79 -8.71
C GLU A 147 -13.96 3.96 -9.48
N THR A 148 -12.65 4.25 -9.34
CA THR A 148 -11.57 3.42 -9.92
C THR A 148 -11.67 1.98 -9.46
N THR A 149 -11.84 1.75 -8.15
CA THR A 149 -12.06 0.39 -7.61
C THR A 149 -13.33 -0.24 -8.16
N ILE A 150 -14.44 0.52 -8.27
CA ILE A 150 -15.72 0.01 -8.78
C ILE A 150 -15.58 -0.36 -10.27
N GLU A 151 -14.96 0.49 -11.07
CA GLU A 151 -14.74 0.26 -12.49
C GLU A 151 -13.87 -0.99 -12.73
N LEU A 152 -12.75 -1.13 -12.01
CA LEU A 152 -11.85 -2.26 -12.13
C LEU A 152 -12.45 -3.56 -11.60
N SER A 153 -13.33 -3.50 -10.60
CA SER A 153 -13.98 -4.70 -10.06
C SER A 153 -14.81 -5.47 -11.10
N ASN A 154 -15.27 -4.81 -12.16
CA ASN A 154 -16.00 -5.47 -13.25
C ASN A 154 -15.12 -6.42 -14.09
N TYR A 155 -13.79 -6.34 -13.95
CA TYR A 155 -12.82 -7.17 -14.70
C TYR A 155 -12.11 -8.21 -13.80
N ILE A 156 -12.41 -8.22 -12.49
CA ILE A 156 -11.75 -9.10 -11.53
C ILE A 156 -12.25 -10.54 -11.64
N GLY A 157 -13.57 -10.74 -11.86
CA GLY A 157 -14.18 -12.05 -12.01
C GLY A 157 -13.77 -13.04 -10.92
N ASP A 158 -13.55 -14.29 -11.32
CA ASP A 158 -13.12 -15.39 -10.44
C ASP A 158 -11.57 -15.49 -10.31
N LEU A 159 -10.87 -14.37 -10.41
CA LEU A 159 -9.42 -14.34 -10.23
C LEU A 159 -9.07 -14.75 -8.80
N ASN A 160 -8.20 -15.75 -8.67
CA ASN A 160 -7.69 -16.20 -7.36
C ASN A 160 -6.63 -15.20 -6.84
N LYS A 161 -7.06 -13.96 -6.57
CA LYS A 161 -6.26 -12.85 -6.06
C LYS A 161 -6.99 -12.15 -4.91
N ILE A 162 -6.25 -11.52 -4.04
CA ILE A 162 -6.76 -10.68 -2.95
C ILE A 162 -6.64 -9.23 -3.39
N PHE A 163 -7.78 -8.56 -3.54
CA PHE A 163 -7.81 -7.15 -3.92
C PHE A 163 -7.92 -6.26 -2.70
N ILE A 164 -7.13 -5.19 -2.69
CA ILE A 164 -7.04 -4.18 -1.63
C ILE A 164 -7.39 -2.84 -2.26
N SER A 165 -8.42 -2.15 -1.78
CA SER A 165 -8.73 -0.80 -2.25
C SER A 165 -7.97 0.23 -1.44
N GLU A 166 -7.23 1.11 -2.12
CA GLU A 166 -6.33 2.09 -1.51
C GLU A 166 -6.75 3.51 -1.84
N SER A 167 -6.56 4.43 -0.92
CA SER A 167 -6.83 5.87 -1.05
C SER A 167 -8.31 6.26 -1.19
N GLY A 168 -8.66 7.49 -0.76
CA GLY A 168 -9.98 8.09 -0.99
C GLY A 168 -11.05 7.70 0.03
N PHE A 169 -10.69 7.06 1.12
CA PHE A 169 -11.63 6.72 2.18
C PHE A 169 -11.63 7.80 3.25
N HIS A 170 -12.70 8.60 3.29
CA HIS A 170 -12.90 9.69 4.26
C HIS A 170 -14.15 9.49 5.13
N SER A 171 -14.82 8.35 5.01
CA SER A 171 -16.00 8.00 5.80
C SER A 171 -16.27 6.50 5.77
N HIS A 172 -16.96 6.02 6.78
CA HIS A 172 -17.47 4.65 6.82
C HIS A 172 -18.41 4.33 5.63
N SER A 173 -19.19 5.33 5.17
CA SER A 173 -20.10 5.13 4.03
C SER A 173 -19.35 4.86 2.73
N ALA A 174 -18.17 5.45 2.51
CA ALA A 174 -17.34 5.18 1.35
C ALA A 174 -16.84 3.73 1.35
N VAL A 175 -16.39 3.23 2.51
CA VAL A 175 -15.99 1.82 2.69
C VAL A 175 -17.16 0.89 2.41
N SER A 176 -18.33 1.15 3.03
CA SER A 176 -19.54 0.33 2.83
C SER A 176 -20.01 0.32 1.37
N LYS A 177 -19.87 1.44 0.66
CA LYS A 177 -20.18 1.54 -0.78
C LYS A 177 -19.31 0.58 -1.59
N ILE A 178 -17.99 0.56 -1.36
CA ILE A 178 -17.10 -0.35 -2.08
C ILE A 178 -17.46 -1.81 -1.78
N ILE A 179 -17.62 -2.17 -0.51
CA ILE A 179 -17.98 -3.55 -0.12
C ILE A 179 -19.26 -3.99 -0.84
N SER A 180 -20.31 -3.16 -0.80
CA SER A 180 -21.62 -3.52 -1.36
C SER A 180 -21.62 -3.63 -2.88
N LEU A 181 -20.81 -2.84 -3.59
CA LEU A 181 -20.79 -2.82 -5.05
C LEU A 181 -19.79 -3.80 -5.67
N THR A 182 -18.71 -4.11 -4.95
CA THR A 182 -17.58 -4.85 -5.54
C THR A 182 -17.27 -6.18 -4.82
N GLY A 183 -17.73 -6.35 -3.59
CA GLY A 183 -17.33 -7.47 -2.71
C GLY A 183 -15.91 -7.34 -2.15
N ILE A 184 -15.14 -6.33 -2.54
CA ILE A 184 -13.79 -6.09 -1.99
C ILE A 184 -13.94 -5.59 -0.55
N ASN A 185 -13.30 -6.30 0.39
CA ASN A 185 -13.39 -6.05 1.82
C ASN A 185 -12.02 -5.82 2.49
N ASN A 186 -10.97 -5.66 1.69
CA ASN A 186 -9.64 -5.28 2.17
C ASN A 186 -9.33 -3.84 1.76
N PHE A 187 -8.84 -3.05 2.70
CA PHE A 187 -8.61 -1.62 2.51
C PHE A 187 -7.25 -1.20 3.06
N LEU A 188 -6.59 -0.28 2.37
CA LEU A 188 -5.43 0.44 2.88
C LEU A 188 -5.83 1.89 3.12
N ILE A 189 -5.89 2.31 4.39
CA ILE A 189 -6.40 3.62 4.81
C ILE A 189 -5.36 4.32 5.69
N GLY A 190 -5.08 5.57 5.36
CA GLY A 190 -4.17 6.44 6.14
C GLY A 190 -4.86 7.75 6.53
N GLU A 191 -5.12 8.64 5.59
CA GLU A 191 -5.58 10.01 5.83
C GLU A 191 -6.80 10.13 6.76
N TYR A 192 -7.70 9.17 6.74
CA TYR A 192 -8.89 9.16 7.58
C TYR A 192 -8.63 8.66 9.01
N LEU A 193 -7.54 7.92 9.21
CA LEU A 193 -7.19 7.32 10.50
C LEU A 193 -6.13 8.14 11.27
N MET A 194 -5.40 9.01 10.57
CA MET A 194 -4.38 9.91 11.12
C MET A 194 -4.97 11.23 11.59
#